data_00aacb9c37382cca0bae6f4df43aa912
#
_entry.id   00aacb9c37382cca0bae6f4df43aa912
#
_cell.length_a   1.000
_cell.length_b   1.000
_cell.length_c   1.000
_cell.angle_alpha   90.00
_cell.angle_beta   90.00
_cell.angle_gamma   90.00
#
_symmetry.space_group_name_H-M   'P 1'
#
loop_
_entity.id
_entity.type
_entity.pdbx_description
1 polymer ?
#
loop_
_entity_poly.entity_id
_entity_poly.type
_entity_poly.pdbx_seq_one_letter_code
_entity_poly.pdbx_strand_id
1 'polypeptide(L)'
;VHQEAIVPGTVYVAPGNYHMAIEHNTIQLSQTEKLNGVRPAVDVLFESAAKKYTSDLLAIVMTGMGKDGTVGMTHVKATGGVTIVQDEETSVVYGMPGNAVKAGVVDAIYDLDDIAKLLHDIER
;
A
#
# COMPACT_ATOMS: atom_id res chain seq x y z
N VAL A 1 -15.31 9.25 3.07
CA VAL A 1 -15.31 9.87 1.75
C VAL A 1 -15.59 8.82 0.67
N HIS A 2 -16.66 8.08 0.91
CA HIS A 2 -17.14 7.07 -0.02
C HIS A 2 -17.49 7.71 -1.37
N GLN A 3 -16.96 7.11 -2.45
CA GLN A 3 -17.16 7.56 -3.83
C GLN A 3 -16.59 8.94 -4.12
N GLU A 4 -15.61 9.38 -3.34
CA GLU A 4 -14.90 10.62 -3.64
C GLU A 4 -14.04 10.44 -4.88
N ALA A 5 -14.07 11.43 -5.78
CA ALA A 5 -13.23 11.40 -6.98
C ALA A 5 -11.76 11.54 -6.62
N ILE A 6 -10.90 10.77 -7.31
CA ILE A 6 -9.45 10.83 -7.11
C ILE A 6 -8.91 11.99 -7.95
N VAL A 7 -8.23 12.92 -7.28
CA VAL A 7 -7.67 14.13 -7.90
C VAL A 7 -6.18 14.18 -7.66
N PRO A 8 -5.35 14.45 -8.68
CA PRO A 8 -3.90 14.57 -8.49
C PRO A 8 -3.55 15.60 -7.43
N GLY A 9 -2.45 15.37 -6.72
CA GLY A 9 -1.97 16.27 -5.69
C GLY A 9 -2.71 16.13 -4.35
N THR A 10 -3.48 15.07 -4.17
CA THR A 10 -4.30 14.85 -2.98
C THR A 10 -3.85 13.59 -2.25
N VAL A 11 -3.87 13.62 -0.93
CA VAL A 11 -3.63 12.45 -0.07
C VAL A 11 -4.96 11.97 0.47
N TYR A 12 -5.23 10.68 0.32
CA TYR A 12 -6.46 10.05 0.81
C TYR A 12 -6.10 9.09 1.93
N VAL A 13 -6.78 9.22 3.07
CA VAL A 13 -6.53 8.38 4.25
C VAL A 13 -7.75 7.49 4.47
N ALA A 14 -7.52 6.18 4.57
CA ALA A 14 -8.60 5.23 4.84
C ALA A 14 -9.12 5.44 6.27
N PRO A 15 -10.44 5.62 6.44
CA PRO A 15 -11.00 5.73 7.78
C PRO A 15 -10.97 4.37 8.49
N GLY A 16 -10.89 4.39 9.81
CA GLY A 16 -10.94 3.15 10.60
C GLY A 16 -12.25 2.40 10.37
N ASN A 17 -12.17 1.08 10.42
CA ASN A 17 -13.30 0.15 10.30
C ASN A 17 -13.91 0.05 8.89
N TYR A 18 -13.27 0.63 7.87
CA TYR A 18 -13.69 0.51 6.48
C TYR A 18 -12.52 0.09 5.64
N HIS A 19 -12.75 -0.83 4.70
CA HIS A 19 -11.79 -1.05 3.63
C HIS A 19 -11.90 0.08 2.63
N MET A 20 -10.76 0.52 2.11
CA MET A 20 -10.70 1.53 1.04
C MET A 20 -10.18 0.85 -0.21
N ALA A 21 -10.89 1.00 -1.30
CA ALA A 21 -10.50 0.48 -2.60
C ALA A 21 -10.63 1.57 -3.66
N ILE A 22 -9.96 1.37 -4.77
CA ILE A 22 -10.04 2.27 -5.91
C ILE A 22 -10.86 1.57 -6.99
N GLU A 23 -11.93 2.23 -7.45
CA GLU A 23 -12.77 1.72 -8.51
C GLU A 23 -13.04 2.84 -9.50
N HIS A 24 -12.66 2.61 -10.76
CA HIS A 24 -12.63 3.67 -11.77
C HIS A 24 -11.73 4.80 -11.27
N ASN A 25 -12.23 6.01 -11.13
CA ASN A 25 -11.49 7.15 -10.61
C ASN A 25 -12.03 7.61 -9.27
N THR A 26 -12.61 6.71 -8.48
CA THR A 26 -13.23 7.04 -7.19
C THR A 26 -12.68 6.17 -6.06
N ILE A 27 -12.80 6.70 -4.85
CA ILE A 27 -12.54 5.97 -3.61
C ILE A 27 -13.83 5.25 -3.20
N GLN A 28 -13.75 3.94 -2.98
CA GLN A 28 -14.87 3.14 -2.51
C GLN A 28 -14.59 2.67 -1.09
N LEU A 29 -15.51 2.91 -0.17
CA LEU A 29 -15.42 2.43 1.21
C LEU A 29 -16.41 1.28 1.40
N SER A 30 -15.99 0.24 2.11
CA SER A 30 -16.86 -0.89 2.39
C SER A 30 -16.58 -1.46 3.77
N GLN A 31 -17.57 -2.17 4.32
CA GLN A 31 -17.43 -2.88 5.58
C GLN A 31 -17.53 -4.39 5.38
N THR A 32 -17.04 -4.88 4.24
CA THR A 32 -16.88 -6.31 4.03
C THR A 32 -15.95 -6.90 5.09
N GLU A 33 -15.86 -8.21 5.15
CA GLU A 33 -15.13 -8.90 6.21
C GLU A 33 -13.68 -8.40 6.33
N LYS A 34 -13.16 -8.44 7.54
CA LYS A 34 -11.75 -8.13 7.78
C LYS A 34 -10.88 -9.09 6.99
N LEU A 35 -9.81 -8.55 6.42
CA LEU A 35 -8.79 -9.32 5.72
C LEU A 35 -7.51 -9.26 6.55
N ASN A 36 -6.85 -10.40 6.75
CA ASN A 36 -5.69 -10.48 7.64
C ASN A 36 -6.00 -10.02 9.07
N GLY A 37 -7.28 -10.12 9.48
CA GLY A 37 -7.73 -9.69 10.79
C GLY A 37 -7.91 -8.19 10.95
N VAL A 38 -7.78 -7.40 9.90
CA VAL A 38 -7.84 -5.93 9.97
C VAL A 38 -8.80 -5.33 8.95
N ARG A 39 -9.25 -4.12 9.26
CA ARG A 39 -10.08 -3.29 8.39
C ARG A 39 -9.86 -1.82 8.79
N PRO A 40 -9.24 -0.98 7.97
CA PRO A 40 -8.79 -1.23 6.59
C PRO A 40 -7.66 -2.24 6.51
N ALA A 41 -7.62 -2.95 5.38
CA ALA A 41 -6.53 -3.84 5.05
C ALA A 41 -5.80 -3.31 3.81
N VAL A 42 -4.47 -3.31 3.88
CA VAL A 42 -3.61 -2.82 2.78
C VAL A 42 -3.79 -3.68 1.54
N ASP A 43 -3.96 -4.99 1.69
CA ASP A 43 -4.15 -5.89 0.56
C ASP A 43 -5.37 -5.52 -0.28
N VAL A 44 -6.46 -5.05 0.35
CA VAL A 44 -7.66 -4.60 -0.39
C VAL A 44 -7.32 -3.39 -1.27
N LEU A 45 -6.64 -2.41 -0.69
CA LEU A 45 -6.27 -1.19 -1.42
C LEU A 45 -5.28 -1.51 -2.55
N PHE A 46 -4.23 -2.26 -2.26
CA PHE A 46 -3.19 -2.56 -3.24
C PHE A 46 -3.73 -3.35 -4.43
N GLU A 47 -4.58 -4.33 -4.19
CA GLU A 47 -5.18 -5.11 -5.27
C GLU A 47 -5.98 -4.22 -6.22
N SER A 48 -6.81 -3.34 -5.69
CA SER A 48 -7.62 -2.44 -6.50
C SER A 48 -6.76 -1.40 -7.22
N ALA A 49 -5.75 -0.86 -6.54
CA ALA A 49 -4.83 0.11 -7.14
C ALA A 49 -4.01 -0.51 -8.26
N ALA A 50 -3.57 -1.77 -8.11
CA ALA A 50 -2.82 -2.47 -9.13
C ALA A 50 -3.62 -2.64 -10.42
N LYS A 51 -4.91 -2.95 -10.30
CA LYS A 51 -5.80 -3.07 -11.45
C LYS A 51 -5.97 -1.76 -12.20
N LYS A 52 -6.03 -0.65 -11.46
CA LYS A 52 -6.28 0.68 -12.04
C LYS A 52 -5.02 1.29 -12.66
N TYR A 53 -3.92 1.26 -11.91
CA TYR A 53 -2.72 2.03 -12.29
C TYR A 53 -1.65 1.19 -12.95
N THR A 54 -1.67 -0.13 -12.78
CA THR A 54 -0.72 -1.07 -13.39
C THR A 54 0.73 -0.61 -13.15
N SER A 55 1.50 -0.31 -14.19
CA SER A 55 2.91 0.08 -14.06
C SER A 55 3.12 1.49 -13.51
N ASP A 56 2.05 2.29 -13.38
CA ASP A 56 2.12 3.65 -12.84
C ASP A 56 1.88 3.69 -11.32
N LEU A 57 2.06 2.58 -10.64
CA LEU A 57 1.79 2.45 -9.21
C LEU A 57 3.09 2.23 -8.44
N LEU A 58 3.25 3.00 -7.36
CA LEU A 58 4.29 2.77 -6.36
C LEU A 58 3.58 2.37 -5.05
N ALA A 59 3.90 1.19 -4.55
CA ALA A 59 3.34 0.67 -3.30
C ALA A 59 4.43 0.62 -2.23
N ILE A 60 4.14 1.16 -1.05
CA ILE A 60 5.07 1.24 0.05
C ILE A 60 4.43 0.62 1.29
N VAL A 61 5.11 -0.36 1.89
CA VAL A 61 4.71 -0.95 3.18
C VAL A 61 5.70 -0.50 4.24
N MET A 62 5.18 0.11 5.29
CA MET A 62 5.96 0.64 6.39
C MET A 62 5.78 -0.22 7.63
N THR A 63 6.43 0.17 8.74
CA THR A 63 6.36 -0.55 10.01
C THR A 63 4.94 -1.02 10.32
N GLY A 64 4.78 -2.26 10.78
CA GLY A 64 3.49 -2.83 11.10
C GLY A 64 3.60 -4.29 11.46
N MET A 65 2.59 -4.76 12.22
CA MET A 65 2.52 -6.14 12.68
C MET A 65 1.72 -6.99 11.69
N GLY A 66 2.10 -8.25 11.53
CA GLY A 66 1.37 -9.19 10.70
C GLY A 66 1.88 -9.25 9.26
N LYS A 67 1.02 -9.69 8.37
CA LYS A 67 1.38 -9.97 6.98
C LYS A 67 0.60 -9.16 5.94
N ASP A 68 -0.23 -8.21 6.40
CA ASP A 68 -0.99 -7.38 5.46
C ASP A 68 -0.05 -6.64 4.53
N GLY A 69 -0.42 -6.54 3.27
CA GLY A 69 0.39 -5.91 2.22
C GLY A 69 1.14 -6.89 1.33
N THR A 70 1.42 -8.12 1.79
CA THR A 70 2.20 -9.09 1.01
C THR A 70 1.43 -9.56 -0.23
N VAL A 71 0.18 -9.95 -0.07
CA VAL A 71 -0.67 -10.37 -1.21
C VAL A 71 -0.90 -9.19 -2.15
N GLY A 72 -1.16 -8.01 -1.60
CA GLY A 72 -1.34 -6.82 -2.41
C GLY A 72 -0.11 -6.46 -3.22
N MET A 73 1.08 -6.56 -2.62
CA MET A 73 2.34 -6.32 -3.35
C MET A 73 2.56 -7.34 -4.47
N THR A 74 2.10 -8.59 -4.27
CA THR A 74 2.14 -9.58 -5.34
C THR A 74 1.35 -9.11 -6.56
N HIS A 75 0.16 -8.56 -6.34
CA HIS A 75 -0.65 -7.98 -7.42
C HIS A 75 0.03 -6.77 -8.06
N VAL A 76 0.64 -5.90 -7.26
CA VAL A 76 1.36 -4.73 -7.78
C VAL A 76 2.50 -5.16 -8.68
N LYS A 77 3.29 -6.14 -8.27
CA LYS A 77 4.39 -6.66 -9.09
C LYS A 77 3.88 -7.31 -10.37
N ALA A 78 2.79 -8.07 -10.28
CA ALA A 78 2.23 -8.75 -11.44
C ALA A 78 1.76 -7.78 -12.52
N THR A 79 1.37 -6.57 -12.16
CA THR A 79 0.92 -5.54 -13.10
C THR A 79 2.00 -4.53 -13.48
N GLY A 80 3.23 -4.74 -13.04
CA GLY A 80 4.38 -3.91 -13.42
C GLY A 80 4.67 -2.72 -12.52
N GLY A 81 3.97 -2.58 -11.40
CA GLY A 81 4.23 -1.51 -10.43
C GLY A 81 5.51 -1.76 -9.64
N VAL A 82 5.90 -0.76 -8.86
CA VAL A 82 7.10 -0.80 -8.02
C VAL A 82 6.71 -0.99 -6.56
N THR A 83 7.43 -1.86 -5.85
CA THR A 83 7.18 -2.15 -4.45
C THR A 83 8.39 -1.80 -3.61
N ILE A 84 8.16 -1.07 -2.50
CA ILE A 84 9.19 -0.65 -1.56
C ILE A 84 8.71 -0.96 -0.14
N VAL A 85 9.62 -1.40 0.71
CA VAL A 85 9.32 -1.57 2.13
C VAL A 85 10.31 -0.80 2.99
N GLN A 86 9.86 -0.43 4.19
CA GLN A 86 10.73 0.15 5.21
C GLN A 86 11.68 -0.92 5.73
N ASP A 87 12.93 -0.54 6.00
CA ASP A 87 13.93 -1.47 6.49
C ASP A 87 13.66 -1.87 7.96
N GLU A 88 14.35 -2.91 8.39
CA GLU A 88 14.19 -3.43 9.74
C GLU A 88 14.69 -2.44 10.78
N GLU A 89 15.80 -1.79 10.50
CA GLU A 89 16.49 -0.91 11.45
C GLU A 89 15.62 0.28 11.86
N THR A 90 14.87 0.88 10.95
CA THR A 90 14.00 2.02 11.26
C THR A 90 12.55 1.62 11.54
N SER A 91 12.21 0.35 11.42
CA SER A 91 10.86 -0.15 11.73
C SER A 91 10.72 -0.41 13.23
N VAL A 92 9.61 0.05 13.82
CA VAL A 92 9.25 -0.32 15.19
C VAL A 92 8.88 -1.81 15.22
N VAL A 93 8.08 -2.25 14.24
CA VAL A 93 7.73 -3.66 14.06
C VAL A 93 7.95 -4.01 12.60
N TYR A 94 8.79 -4.99 12.33
CA TYR A 94 9.16 -5.37 10.96
C TYR A 94 8.28 -6.47 10.38
N GLY A 95 7.09 -6.72 10.94
CA GLY A 95 6.22 -7.81 10.53
C GLY A 95 5.74 -7.68 9.10
N MET A 96 5.05 -6.59 8.78
CA MET A 96 4.52 -6.36 7.43
C MET A 96 5.64 -6.21 6.38
N PRO A 97 6.66 -5.37 6.60
CA PRO A 97 7.76 -5.30 5.63
C PRO A 97 8.51 -6.62 5.49
N GLY A 98 8.82 -7.29 6.59
CA GLY A 98 9.58 -8.53 6.58
C GLY A 98 8.85 -9.68 5.88
N ASN A 99 7.55 -9.78 6.05
CA ASN A 99 6.75 -10.79 5.35
C ASN A 99 6.76 -10.57 3.84
N ALA A 100 6.69 -9.31 3.41
CA ALA A 100 6.77 -8.98 1.99
C ALA A 100 8.15 -9.35 1.40
N VAL A 101 9.23 -9.07 2.14
CA VAL A 101 10.58 -9.44 1.72
C VAL A 101 10.71 -10.96 1.58
N LYS A 102 10.22 -11.72 2.56
CA LYS A 102 10.26 -13.18 2.51
C LYS A 102 9.50 -13.76 1.32
N ALA A 103 8.42 -13.12 0.93
CA ALA A 103 7.61 -13.55 -0.21
C ALA A 103 8.25 -13.20 -1.55
N GLY A 104 9.33 -12.43 -1.57
CA GLY A 104 10.03 -12.07 -2.80
C GLY A 104 9.31 -11.05 -3.66
N VAL A 105 8.46 -10.23 -3.07
CA VAL A 105 7.61 -9.28 -3.81
C VAL A 105 8.05 -7.82 -3.62
N VAL A 106 9.30 -7.60 -3.19
CA VAL A 106 9.83 -6.27 -2.89
C VAL A 106 10.91 -5.89 -3.88
N ASP A 107 10.79 -4.73 -4.51
CA ASP A 107 11.81 -4.21 -5.42
C ASP A 107 12.96 -3.53 -4.68
N ALA A 108 12.68 -2.80 -3.59
CA ALA A 108 13.70 -2.08 -2.85
C ALA A 108 13.34 -1.96 -1.38
N ILE A 109 14.38 -1.86 -0.55
CA ILE A 109 14.25 -1.68 0.91
C ILE A 109 14.90 -0.35 1.24
N TYR A 110 14.14 0.56 1.86
CA TYR A 110 14.59 1.91 2.20
C TYR A 110 14.41 2.17 3.69
N ASP A 111 15.31 2.95 4.29
CA ASP A 111 15.06 3.45 5.62
C ASP A 111 13.96 4.54 5.60
N LEU A 112 13.50 4.94 6.77
CA LEU A 112 12.39 5.89 6.87
C LEU A 112 12.72 7.23 6.22
N ASP A 113 13.95 7.73 6.41
CA ASP A 113 14.35 9.00 5.82
C ASP A 113 14.41 8.94 4.30
N ASP A 114 14.86 7.83 3.75
CA ASP A 114 14.92 7.65 2.29
C ASP A 114 13.52 7.55 1.68
N ILE A 115 12.57 6.94 2.39
CA ILE A 115 11.16 6.92 1.96
C ILE A 115 10.62 8.34 1.92
N ALA A 116 10.90 9.15 2.95
CA ALA A 116 10.46 10.54 2.99
C ALA A 116 11.02 11.35 1.84
N LYS A 117 12.31 11.15 1.51
CA LYS A 117 12.94 11.83 0.37
C LYS A 117 12.33 11.42 -0.96
N LEU A 118 12.04 10.13 -1.12
CA LEU A 118 11.41 9.63 -2.33
C LEU A 118 10.05 10.29 -2.55
N LEU A 119 9.22 10.35 -1.50
CA LEU A 119 7.90 10.99 -1.60
C LEU A 119 8.01 12.48 -1.89
N HIS A 120 8.98 13.16 -1.30
CA HIS A 120 9.23 14.57 -1.59
C HIS A 120 9.62 14.79 -3.05
N ASP A 121 10.47 13.94 -3.61
CA ASP A 121 10.92 14.06 -4.98
C ASP A 121 9.80 13.79 -5.99
N ILE A 122 8.89 12.88 -5.67
CA ILE A 122 7.74 12.56 -6.53
C ILE A 122 6.79 13.77 -6.66
N GLU A 123 6.68 14.59 -5.62
CA GLU A 123 5.78 15.76 -5.63
C GLU A 123 6.23 16.88 -6.58
N ARG A 124 7.43 16.82 -7.08
CA ARG A 124 8.04 17.91 -7.85
C ARG A 124 7.68 17.89 -9.34
#